data_6cb373e1981ade42204b50dd11b078b4
#
_entry.id   6cb373e1981ade42204b50dd11b078b4
#
_cell.length_a   1.000
_cell.length_b   1.000
_cell.length_c   1.000
_cell.angle_alpha   90.00
_cell.angle_beta   90.00
_cell.angle_gamma   90.00
#
_symmetry.space_group_name_H-M   'P 1'
#
loop_
_entity.id
_entity.type
_entity.pdbx_description
1 polymer ?
#
loop_
_entity_poly.entity_id
_entity_poly.type
_entity_poly.pdbx_seq_one_letter_code
_entity_poly.pdbx_strand_id
1 'polypeptide(L)'
;MTNFIKITSFLIGSLLMGQEILTEYVVQDGDTLDVFSFQIPENYTGDEAVPLLVAFHQWGGNQNSNYFTQFDEECNTRGWFMMSPFGGSNNNYHHQGAQFYTQQAILWMMENFAIDADRIYLVGGSMGGAGGAIYANNHLDPDFPMVAATASGSGILDCERRYWEMDGNNSMIEWFGGSPEDSPFEYHRNSAVFLMDSTQSMHYNLQHVPLYLDFSVNEEHRYHAEDLYNLILGYNQNMWIETEPGTGHGYAVMDDAHVCDWLSDFTVVRDPASVNVALDEPSRAYWCRAVNQNIPTEFIRLQADRLADFEFTLTQYQNSDSLIIIPGEIIEGSLTLNMIVSDELSVGFELSGDLEISGVQLNNQPYPSWDFQPPILWINRTQVGTYVIEVATPQIEDVNGDGVWNVLDIVMTVNFVIGLTIPNEYQQMAADLNDDGQINVLDIVMMVNLIIG
;
A
#
# COMPACT_ATOMS: atom_id res chain seq x y z
N MET A 1 19.07 3.33 -0.50
CA MET A 1 19.41 4.74 -0.82
C MET A 1 18.37 5.21 -1.82
N THR A 2 17.37 5.89 -1.36
CA THR A 2 16.25 6.38 -2.19
C THR A 2 16.75 7.60 -2.96
N ASN A 3 16.93 7.46 -4.26
CA ASN A 3 17.23 8.59 -5.12
C ASN A 3 15.98 9.43 -5.28
N PHE A 4 15.96 10.60 -4.65
CA PHE A 4 14.89 11.57 -4.82
C PHE A 4 14.88 12.10 -6.26
N ILE A 5 13.72 11.97 -6.90
CA ILE A 5 13.44 12.60 -8.21
C ILE A 5 13.32 14.10 -7.98
N LYS A 6 14.18 14.90 -8.62
CA LYS A 6 14.03 16.35 -8.64
C LYS A 6 13.26 16.76 -9.87
N ILE A 7 12.01 17.15 -9.66
CA ILE A 7 11.16 17.76 -10.69
C ILE A 7 11.33 19.28 -10.57
N THR A 8 11.67 19.92 -11.68
CA THR A 8 11.84 21.38 -11.71
C THR A 8 10.54 22.01 -12.25
N SER A 9 9.76 22.58 -11.35
CA SER A 9 8.49 23.24 -11.69
C SER A 9 8.74 24.65 -12.23
N PHE A 10 8.13 24.98 -13.35
CA PHE A 10 7.94 26.36 -13.80
C PHE A 10 6.45 26.71 -13.68
N LEU A 11 6.07 27.35 -12.58
CA LEU A 11 4.78 28.01 -12.45
C LEU A 11 4.85 29.40 -13.09
N ILE A 12 4.26 29.56 -14.26
CA ILE A 12 3.98 30.91 -14.82
C ILE A 12 2.51 31.20 -14.59
N GLY A 13 2.24 32.09 -13.66
CA GLY A 13 0.88 32.54 -13.38
C GLY A 13 0.30 33.35 -14.50
N SER A 14 -0.91 33.01 -14.93
CA SER A 14 -1.88 33.96 -15.55
C SER A 14 -3.28 33.58 -15.07
N LEU A 15 -3.83 34.43 -14.22
CA LEU A 15 -5.29 34.53 -14.00
C LEU A 15 -5.96 35.01 -15.28
N LEU A 16 -6.84 34.18 -15.87
CA LEU A 16 -8.08 34.65 -16.52
C LEU A 16 -8.81 33.52 -17.30
N MET A 17 -10.01 33.19 -16.78
CA MET A 17 -11.16 32.70 -17.56
C MET A 17 -11.08 31.29 -18.20
N GLY A 18 -11.72 30.35 -17.55
CA GLY A 18 -11.84 28.95 -17.92
C GLY A 18 -10.85 28.10 -17.14
N GLN A 19 -11.29 26.94 -16.66
CA GLN A 19 -10.39 25.99 -16.01
C GLN A 19 -9.26 25.63 -16.98
N GLU A 20 -8.03 25.99 -16.61
CA GLU A 20 -6.86 25.69 -17.43
C GLU A 20 -6.44 24.24 -17.15
N ILE A 21 -6.38 23.42 -18.19
CA ILE A 21 -5.77 22.09 -18.13
C ILE A 21 -4.26 22.29 -18.22
N LEU A 22 -3.60 21.96 -17.12
CA LEU A 22 -2.14 22.03 -17.00
C LEU A 22 -1.51 20.70 -17.42
N THR A 23 -0.26 20.74 -17.85
CA THR A 23 0.48 19.55 -18.27
C THR A 23 1.83 19.51 -17.57
N GLU A 24 2.17 18.34 -17.02
CA GLU A 24 3.46 18.07 -16.39
C GLU A 24 3.99 16.71 -16.83
N TYR A 25 5.22 16.43 -16.45
CA TYR A 25 5.97 15.27 -16.93
C TYR A 25 6.52 14.46 -15.75
N VAL A 26 6.45 13.14 -15.88
CA VAL A 26 7.18 12.22 -15.03
C VAL A 26 8.63 12.14 -15.54
N VAL A 27 9.58 12.59 -14.72
CA VAL A 27 11.00 12.66 -15.10
C VAL A 27 11.85 11.85 -14.12
N GLN A 28 12.71 10.99 -14.62
CA GLN A 28 13.68 10.24 -13.83
C GLN A 28 15.08 10.35 -14.48
N ASP A 29 16.09 10.68 -13.68
CA ASP A 29 17.50 10.83 -14.10
C ASP A 29 17.72 11.79 -15.29
N GLY A 30 16.77 12.70 -15.53
CA GLY A 30 16.76 13.68 -16.63
C GLY A 30 16.02 13.24 -17.88
N ASP A 31 15.55 12.02 -17.93
CA ASP A 31 14.71 11.49 -19.02
C ASP A 31 13.24 11.66 -18.70
N THR A 32 12.45 12.09 -19.68
CA THR A 32 10.98 12.13 -19.58
C THR A 32 10.43 10.73 -19.83
N LEU A 33 9.78 10.18 -18.82
CA LEU A 33 9.19 8.83 -18.88
C LEU A 33 7.74 8.86 -19.32
N ASP A 34 6.96 9.85 -18.84
CA ASP A 34 5.55 9.99 -19.14
C ASP A 34 5.10 11.45 -19.06
N VAL A 35 3.86 11.69 -19.44
CA VAL A 35 3.16 12.97 -19.37
C VAL A 35 1.81 12.78 -18.72
N PHE A 36 1.38 13.76 -17.91
CA PHE A 36 0.04 13.79 -17.35
C PHE A 36 -0.53 15.22 -17.42
N SER A 37 -1.84 15.31 -17.42
CA SER A 37 -2.53 16.61 -17.31
C SER A 37 -3.36 16.64 -16.02
N PHE A 38 -3.59 17.84 -15.51
CA PHE A 38 -4.38 18.05 -14.31
C PHE A 38 -5.10 19.41 -14.34
N GLN A 39 -6.09 19.52 -13.47
CA GLN A 39 -6.90 20.71 -13.29
C GLN A 39 -6.96 21.07 -11.81
N ILE A 40 -6.73 22.36 -11.52
CA ILE A 40 -6.83 22.92 -10.17
C ILE A 40 -8.26 23.45 -10.00
N PRO A 41 -9.00 23.04 -8.94
CA PRO A 41 -10.35 23.58 -8.72
C PRO A 41 -10.30 25.09 -8.42
N GLU A 42 -11.29 25.84 -8.93
CA GLU A 42 -11.32 27.31 -8.84
C GLU A 42 -11.29 27.84 -7.40
N ASN A 43 -11.83 27.09 -6.46
CA ASN A 43 -11.89 27.47 -5.05
C ASN A 43 -10.71 26.97 -4.21
N TYR A 44 -9.70 26.36 -4.82
CA TYR A 44 -8.52 25.84 -4.11
C TYR A 44 -7.66 26.99 -3.57
N THR A 45 -7.40 26.97 -2.27
CA THR A 45 -6.56 27.96 -1.59
C THR A 45 -5.24 27.39 -1.07
N GLY A 46 -5.12 26.08 -0.97
CA GLY A 46 -3.97 25.38 -0.37
C GLY A 46 -4.00 25.29 1.16
N ASP A 47 -5.03 25.85 1.81
CA ASP A 47 -5.14 25.85 3.27
C ASP A 47 -5.61 24.50 3.85
N GLU A 48 -6.35 23.75 3.05
CA GLU A 48 -6.89 22.43 3.42
C GLU A 48 -6.56 21.40 2.33
N ALA A 49 -6.33 20.16 2.76
CA ALA A 49 -6.13 19.06 1.83
C ALA A 49 -7.47 18.64 1.20
N VAL A 50 -7.46 18.45 -0.12
CA VAL A 50 -8.66 18.14 -0.92
C VAL A 50 -8.48 16.86 -1.73
N PRO A 51 -9.58 16.16 -2.09
CA PRO A 51 -9.51 14.94 -2.88
C PRO A 51 -8.84 15.10 -4.25
N LEU A 52 -8.31 14.00 -4.75
CA LEU A 52 -7.80 13.87 -6.12
C LEU A 52 -8.59 12.78 -6.85
N LEU A 53 -9.17 13.11 -8.00
CA LEU A 53 -9.72 12.16 -8.96
C LEU A 53 -8.69 11.90 -10.06
N VAL A 54 -8.27 10.64 -10.23
CA VAL A 54 -7.41 10.18 -11.32
C VAL A 54 -8.29 9.55 -12.40
N ALA A 55 -8.31 10.13 -13.61
CA ALA A 55 -9.13 9.67 -14.71
C ALA A 55 -8.27 9.00 -15.79
N PHE A 56 -8.50 7.72 -16.05
CA PHE A 56 -7.77 6.92 -17.04
C PHE A 56 -8.41 7.00 -18.41
N HIS A 57 -7.63 7.30 -19.44
CA HIS A 57 -8.11 7.36 -20.82
C HIS A 57 -8.49 5.98 -21.38
N GLN A 58 -9.42 5.98 -22.30
CA GLN A 58 -9.80 4.81 -23.09
C GLN A 58 -8.72 4.48 -24.13
N TRP A 59 -8.78 3.27 -24.69
CA TRP A 59 -7.90 2.85 -25.77
C TRP A 59 -7.91 3.86 -26.91
N GLY A 60 -6.74 4.27 -27.38
CA GLY A 60 -6.56 5.31 -28.40
C GLY A 60 -6.60 6.74 -27.87
N GLY A 61 -6.88 6.93 -26.58
CA GLY A 61 -6.87 8.25 -25.91
C GLY A 61 -5.48 8.72 -25.49
N ASN A 62 -5.46 9.81 -24.74
CA ASN A 62 -4.27 10.35 -24.12
C ASN A 62 -4.65 11.15 -22.84
N GLN A 63 -3.69 11.76 -22.16
CA GLN A 63 -3.89 12.51 -20.93
C GLN A 63 -4.92 13.66 -21.03
N ASN A 64 -5.29 14.11 -22.22
CA ASN A 64 -6.27 15.18 -22.41
C ASN A 64 -7.67 14.62 -22.77
N SER A 65 -7.81 13.32 -23.02
CA SER A 65 -9.06 12.75 -23.51
C SER A 65 -10.18 12.74 -22.48
N ASN A 66 -9.87 12.75 -21.18
CA ASN A 66 -10.86 12.65 -20.12
C ASN A 66 -11.55 13.98 -19.81
N TYR A 67 -10.99 15.10 -20.25
CA TYR A 67 -11.62 16.44 -20.15
C TYR A 67 -12.74 16.67 -21.18
N PHE A 68 -13.14 15.63 -21.91
CA PHE A 68 -14.37 15.60 -22.72
C PHE A 68 -15.55 14.91 -22.01
N THR A 69 -15.33 14.42 -20.80
CA THR A 69 -16.38 13.99 -19.87
C THR A 69 -16.87 15.18 -19.04
N GLN A 70 -17.74 14.95 -18.07
CA GLN A 70 -18.12 16.00 -17.11
C GLN A 70 -17.43 15.83 -15.76
N PHE A 71 -16.50 14.89 -15.62
CA PHE A 71 -15.73 14.68 -14.39
C PHE A 71 -14.90 15.91 -14.00
N ASP A 72 -14.37 16.67 -14.96
CA ASP A 72 -13.64 17.91 -14.69
C ASP A 72 -14.53 18.98 -14.08
N GLU A 73 -15.76 19.17 -14.61
CA GLU A 73 -16.75 20.11 -14.07
C GLU A 73 -17.24 19.65 -12.68
N GLU A 74 -17.46 18.34 -12.48
CA GLU A 74 -17.86 17.76 -11.22
C GLU A 74 -16.77 17.86 -10.14
N CYS A 75 -15.52 17.62 -10.49
CA CYS A 75 -14.37 17.84 -9.62
C CYS A 75 -14.26 19.31 -9.21
N ASN A 76 -14.35 20.24 -10.16
CA ASN A 76 -14.31 21.67 -9.87
C ASN A 76 -15.41 22.09 -8.90
N THR A 77 -16.64 21.63 -9.13
CA THR A 77 -17.80 21.97 -8.28
C THR A 77 -17.62 21.46 -6.84
N ARG A 78 -16.97 20.31 -6.66
CA ARG A 78 -16.68 19.70 -5.35
C ARG A 78 -15.39 20.20 -4.71
N GLY A 79 -14.59 20.99 -5.43
CA GLY A 79 -13.28 21.44 -4.97
C GLY A 79 -12.22 20.34 -5.01
N TRP A 80 -12.35 19.37 -5.89
CA TRP A 80 -11.40 18.27 -6.09
C TRP A 80 -10.42 18.60 -7.22
N PHE A 81 -9.19 18.10 -7.11
CA PHE A 81 -8.31 18.02 -8.27
C PHE A 81 -8.77 16.91 -9.21
N MET A 82 -8.58 17.11 -10.51
CA MET A 82 -8.63 16.04 -11.49
C MET A 82 -7.27 15.91 -12.15
N MET A 83 -6.79 14.69 -12.28
CA MET A 83 -5.55 14.34 -12.98
C MET A 83 -5.81 13.22 -13.99
N SER A 84 -5.13 13.25 -15.13
CA SER A 84 -5.21 12.21 -16.16
C SER A 84 -3.80 11.83 -16.62
N PRO A 85 -3.31 10.62 -16.31
CA PRO A 85 -2.03 10.11 -16.79
C PRO A 85 -2.14 9.62 -18.25
N PHE A 86 -1.05 9.68 -19.00
CA PHE A 86 -0.95 9.04 -20.31
C PHE A 86 -0.57 7.57 -20.22
N GLY A 87 0.28 7.21 -19.22
CA GLY A 87 0.70 5.82 -18.99
C GLY A 87 1.60 5.26 -20.09
N GLY A 88 2.43 6.12 -20.69
CA GLY A 88 3.42 5.75 -21.70
C GLY A 88 2.87 5.45 -23.10
N SER A 89 1.58 5.23 -23.27
CA SER A 89 0.97 4.92 -24.58
C SER A 89 -0.55 5.06 -24.57
N ASN A 90 -1.12 5.25 -25.75
CA ASN A 90 -2.58 5.31 -25.96
C ASN A 90 -3.27 3.92 -25.92
N ASN A 91 -2.53 2.85 -25.72
CA ASN A 91 -3.01 1.47 -25.69
C ASN A 91 -2.29 0.62 -24.64
N ASN A 92 -1.97 1.22 -23.51
CA ASN A 92 -1.07 0.70 -22.48
C ASN A 92 -1.60 -0.48 -21.67
N TYR A 93 -2.90 -0.74 -21.64
CA TYR A 93 -3.57 -1.78 -20.83
C TYR A 93 -3.07 -1.84 -19.37
N HIS A 94 -2.65 -0.69 -18.83
CA HIS A 94 -2.17 -0.52 -17.47
C HIS A 94 -1.06 -1.50 -17.07
N HIS A 95 -0.13 -1.79 -18.01
CA HIS A 95 1.05 -2.59 -17.70
C HIS A 95 1.88 -1.95 -16.57
N GLN A 96 2.81 -2.71 -15.98
CA GLN A 96 3.57 -2.28 -14.80
C GLN A 96 4.21 -0.88 -14.94
N GLY A 97 4.75 -0.56 -16.12
CA GLY A 97 5.30 0.76 -16.39
C GLY A 97 4.24 1.88 -16.35
N ALA A 98 3.05 1.63 -16.89
CA ALA A 98 1.94 2.60 -16.86
C ALA A 98 1.45 2.86 -15.43
N GLN A 99 1.38 1.82 -14.59
CA GLN A 99 1.05 1.92 -13.17
C GLN A 99 2.12 2.73 -12.41
N PHE A 100 3.39 2.45 -12.66
CA PHE A 100 4.51 3.22 -12.10
C PHE A 100 4.43 4.70 -12.47
N TYR A 101 4.17 5.04 -13.74
CA TYR A 101 4.04 6.43 -14.16
C TYR A 101 2.85 7.12 -13.48
N THR A 102 1.74 6.42 -13.34
CA THR A 102 0.56 6.93 -12.60
C THR A 102 0.90 7.22 -11.15
N GLN A 103 1.60 6.31 -10.46
CA GLN A 103 2.05 6.51 -9.08
C GLN A 103 2.97 7.74 -8.95
N GLN A 104 3.93 7.90 -9.87
CA GLN A 104 4.82 9.06 -9.88
C GLN A 104 4.06 10.37 -10.11
N ALA A 105 3.04 10.37 -10.99
CA ALA A 105 2.20 11.53 -11.21
C ALA A 105 1.37 11.89 -9.96
N ILE A 106 0.80 10.90 -9.26
CA ILE A 106 0.08 11.13 -8.00
C ILE A 106 1.03 11.68 -6.93
N LEU A 107 2.22 11.13 -6.78
CA LEU A 107 3.24 11.63 -5.85
C LEU A 107 3.62 13.08 -6.16
N TRP A 108 3.79 13.42 -7.44
CA TRP A 108 4.04 14.79 -7.86
C TRP A 108 2.88 15.73 -7.45
N MET A 109 1.63 15.31 -7.65
CA MET A 109 0.46 16.10 -7.21
C MET A 109 0.49 16.34 -5.70
N MET A 110 0.79 15.30 -4.91
CA MET A 110 0.88 15.39 -3.44
C MET A 110 2.05 16.26 -2.96
N GLU A 111 3.16 16.30 -3.69
CA GLU A 111 4.31 17.16 -3.39
C GLU A 111 4.05 18.64 -3.68
N ASN A 112 3.21 18.93 -4.67
CA ASN A 112 3.00 20.32 -5.16
C ASN A 112 1.70 20.94 -4.66
N PHE A 113 0.74 20.14 -4.21
CA PHE A 113 -0.56 20.58 -3.75
C PHE A 113 -0.97 19.88 -2.46
N ALA A 114 -1.86 20.50 -1.68
CA ALA A 114 -2.46 19.88 -0.50
C ALA A 114 -3.52 18.85 -0.93
N ILE A 115 -3.07 17.68 -1.36
CA ILE A 115 -3.94 16.55 -1.71
C ILE A 115 -4.20 15.73 -0.45
N ASP A 116 -5.46 15.34 -0.27
CA ASP A 116 -5.86 14.42 0.80
C ASP A 116 -5.49 12.97 0.41
N ALA A 117 -4.47 12.45 1.05
CA ALA A 117 -3.96 11.09 0.80
C ALA A 117 -4.98 9.99 1.11
N ASP A 118 -6.02 10.29 1.90
CA ASP A 118 -7.08 9.34 2.22
C ASP A 118 -8.27 9.41 1.25
N ARG A 119 -8.25 10.36 0.29
CA ARG A 119 -9.31 10.55 -0.71
C ARG A 119 -8.73 10.68 -2.11
N ILE A 120 -8.03 9.62 -2.55
CA ILE A 120 -7.58 9.46 -3.94
C ILE A 120 -8.55 8.49 -4.61
N TYR A 121 -9.30 8.98 -5.57
CA TYR A 121 -10.30 8.24 -6.31
C TYR A 121 -9.83 7.96 -7.73
N LEU A 122 -10.23 6.82 -8.29
CA LEU A 122 -9.89 6.46 -9.66
C LEU A 122 -11.17 6.28 -10.49
N VAL A 123 -11.15 6.72 -11.74
CA VAL A 123 -12.24 6.53 -12.69
C VAL A 123 -11.71 6.22 -14.07
N GLY A 124 -12.42 5.43 -14.84
CA GLY A 124 -12.05 5.17 -16.22
C GLY A 124 -13.12 4.46 -17.03
N GLY A 125 -13.01 4.59 -18.35
CA GLY A 125 -13.88 3.87 -19.30
C GLY A 125 -13.11 2.86 -20.13
N SER A 126 -13.69 1.71 -20.46
CA SER A 126 -13.10 0.69 -21.33
C SER A 126 -11.75 0.21 -20.81
N MET A 127 -10.67 0.33 -21.60
CA MET A 127 -9.31 0.09 -21.13
C MET A 127 -9.02 0.86 -19.83
N GLY A 128 -9.35 2.16 -19.77
CA GLY A 128 -9.21 2.98 -18.55
C GLY A 128 -10.09 2.50 -17.40
N GLY A 129 -11.25 1.89 -17.69
CA GLY A 129 -12.14 1.33 -16.67
C GLY A 129 -11.53 0.16 -15.90
N ALA A 130 -10.62 -0.57 -16.51
CA ALA A 130 -9.81 -1.56 -15.82
C ALA A 130 -8.70 -0.90 -14.98
N GLY A 131 -8.18 0.24 -15.44
CA GLY A 131 -7.00 0.89 -14.88
C GLY A 131 -7.10 1.18 -13.39
N GLY A 132 -8.25 1.67 -12.93
CA GLY A 132 -8.49 1.92 -11.52
C GLY A 132 -8.43 0.67 -10.67
N ALA A 133 -9.07 -0.41 -11.09
CA ALA A 133 -9.08 -1.69 -10.37
C ALA A 133 -7.70 -2.39 -10.41
N ILE A 134 -6.99 -2.31 -11.54
CA ILE A 134 -5.63 -2.85 -11.69
C ILE A 134 -4.66 -2.08 -10.79
N TYR A 135 -4.73 -0.74 -10.81
CA TYR A 135 -3.90 0.10 -9.93
C TYR A 135 -4.18 -0.22 -8.46
N ALA A 136 -5.44 -0.32 -8.07
CA ALA A 136 -5.82 -0.63 -6.69
C ALA A 136 -5.32 -2.01 -6.22
N ASN A 137 -5.27 -3.01 -7.12
CA ASN A 137 -4.72 -4.33 -6.82
C ASN A 137 -3.23 -4.29 -6.45
N ASN A 138 -2.46 -3.41 -7.09
CA ASN A 138 -1.00 -3.38 -6.98
C ASN A 138 -0.48 -2.34 -5.97
N HIS A 139 -1.34 -1.44 -5.47
CA HIS A 139 -0.90 -0.31 -4.63
C HIS A 139 -1.51 -0.39 -3.22
N LEU A 140 -1.08 -1.39 -2.45
CA LEU A 140 -1.57 -1.70 -1.10
C LEU A 140 -0.60 -1.29 0.01
N ASP A 141 0.54 -0.69 -0.31
CA ASP A 141 1.52 -0.21 0.66
C ASP A 141 1.08 1.16 1.21
N PRO A 142 0.83 1.28 2.54
CA PRO A 142 0.39 2.53 3.16
C PRO A 142 1.41 3.68 3.10
N ASP A 143 2.67 3.40 2.78
CA ASP A 143 3.72 4.42 2.63
C ASP A 143 3.66 5.10 1.25
N PHE A 144 2.80 4.61 0.34
CA PHE A 144 2.59 5.14 -1.01
C PHE A 144 1.12 5.53 -1.24
N PRO A 145 0.79 6.22 -2.35
CA PRO A 145 -0.58 6.57 -2.68
C PRO A 145 -1.47 5.32 -2.86
N MET A 146 -2.37 5.11 -1.92
CA MET A 146 -3.41 4.07 -1.96
C MET A 146 -4.71 4.64 -2.52
N VAL A 147 -5.63 3.75 -2.89
CA VAL A 147 -6.91 4.09 -3.52
C VAL A 147 -8.05 4.03 -2.50
N ALA A 148 -8.83 5.11 -2.39
CA ALA A 148 -10.01 5.18 -1.55
C ALA A 148 -11.22 4.45 -2.16
N ALA A 149 -11.44 4.61 -3.46
CA ALA A 149 -12.46 3.93 -4.24
C ALA A 149 -12.17 4.05 -5.74
N THR A 150 -12.73 3.15 -6.54
CA THR A 150 -12.57 3.18 -8.00
C THR A 150 -13.88 2.94 -8.73
N ALA A 151 -14.09 3.62 -9.89
CA ALA A 151 -15.24 3.46 -10.75
C ALA A 151 -14.82 3.03 -12.16
N SER A 152 -15.51 2.04 -12.70
CA SER A 152 -15.21 1.40 -13.96
C SER A 152 -16.44 1.41 -14.88
N GLY A 153 -16.37 2.19 -15.96
CA GLY A 153 -17.36 2.15 -17.05
C GLY A 153 -16.93 1.18 -18.15
N SER A 154 -17.66 0.09 -18.33
CA SER A 154 -17.36 -0.94 -19.36
C SER A 154 -15.92 -1.45 -19.32
N GLY A 155 -15.36 -1.68 -18.14
CA GLY A 155 -13.95 -1.99 -17.94
C GLY A 155 -13.50 -3.31 -18.51
N ILE A 156 -12.29 -3.35 -19.07
CA ILE A 156 -11.60 -4.55 -19.53
C ILE A 156 -10.88 -5.20 -18.34
N LEU A 157 -11.62 -5.80 -17.42
CA LEU A 157 -11.13 -6.22 -16.11
C LEU A 157 -10.30 -7.51 -16.12
N ASP A 158 -10.41 -8.33 -17.18
CA ASP A 158 -9.63 -9.54 -17.41
C ASP A 158 -8.95 -9.43 -18.79
N CYS A 159 -7.64 -9.20 -18.78
CA CYS A 159 -6.85 -8.99 -20.00
C CYS A 159 -6.70 -10.27 -20.83
N GLU A 160 -6.59 -11.45 -20.20
CA GLU A 160 -6.52 -12.71 -20.95
C GLU A 160 -7.84 -12.99 -21.66
N ARG A 161 -8.97 -12.85 -20.97
CA ARG A 161 -10.29 -12.96 -21.58
C ARG A 161 -10.43 -12.01 -22.78
N ARG A 162 -10.04 -10.75 -22.61
CA ARG A 162 -10.08 -9.76 -23.70
C ARG A 162 -9.21 -10.14 -24.87
N TYR A 163 -8.04 -10.71 -24.62
CA TYR A 163 -7.18 -11.20 -25.71
C TYR A 163 -7.91 -12.21 -26.61
N TRP A 164 -8.60 -13.18 -26.00
CA TRP A 164 -9.36 -14.20 -26.73
C TRP A 164 -10.63 -13.65 -27.38
N GLU A 165 -11.33 -12.70 -26.78
CA GLU A 165 -12.47 -12.00 -27.37
C GLU A 165 -12.10 -11.25 -28.67
N MET A 166 -10.85 -10.84 -28.80
CA MET A 166 -10.31 -10.16 -29.98
C MET A 166 -9.59 -11.09 -30.94
N ASP A 167 -9.78 -12.39 -30.83
CA ASP A 167 -9.07 -13.40 -31.66
C ASP A 167 -7.54 -13.21 -31.66
N GLY A 168 -6.95 -12.77 -30.56
CA GLY A 168 -5.52 -12.50 -30.38
C GLY A 168 -4.99 -11.24 -31.09
N ASN A 169 -5.84 -10.42 -31.67
CA ASN A 169 -5.44 -9.23 -32.40
C ASN A 169 -5.53 -7.97 -31.53
N ASN A 170 -4.59 -7.79 -30.60
CA ASN A 170 -4.54 -6.62 -29.73
C ASN A 170 -3.10 -6.24 -29.35
N SER A 171 -2.94 -5.03 -28.77
CA SER A 171 -1.64 -4.49 -28.38
C SER A 171 -1.09 -5.07 -27.07
N MET A 172 -1.83 -5.89 -26.33
CA MET A 172 -1.36 -6.53 -25.10
C MET A 172 -0.11 -7.39 -25.33
N ILE A 173 0.00 -8.01 -26.53
CA ILE A 173 1.19 -8.80 -26.92
C ILE A 173 2.48 -7.99 -26.75
N GLU A 174 2.44 -6.71 -27.12
CA GLU A 174 3.59 -5.79 -27.04
C GLU A 174 3.97 -5.49 -25.60
N TRP A 175 2.97 -5.28 -24.75
CA TRP A 175 3.16 -4.90 -23.35
C TRP A 175 3.43 -6.07 -22.42
N PHE A 176 2.86 -7.25 -22.72
CA PHE A 176 2.94 -8.43 -21.84
C PHE A 176 3.93 -9.48 -22.36
N GLY A 177 4.64 -9.18 -23.45
CA GLY A 177 5.76 -10.00 -23.96
C GLY A 177 5.36 -11.25 -24.69
N GLY A 178 4.13 -11.34 -25.20
CA GLY A 178 3.62 -12.47 -25.98
C GLY A 178 2.13 -12.71 -25.80
N SER A 179 1.64 -13.86 -26.29
CA SER A 179 0.27 -14.31 -26.04
C SER A 179 0.08 -14.76 -24.57
N PRO A 180 -1.17 -14.96 -24.11
CA PRO A 180 -1.41 -15.55 -22.77
C PRO A 180 -0.78 -16.95 -22.61
N GLU A 181 -0.60 -17.70 -23.69
CA GLU A 181 0.08 -19.01 -23.67
C GLU A 181 1.59 -18.87 -23.46
N ASP A 182 2.20 -17.77 -23.95
CA ASP A 182 3.64 -17.48 -23.82
C ASP A 182 3.97 -16.78 -22.48
N SER A 183 3.08 -15.90 -22.01
CA SER A 183 3.31 -15.01 -20.86
C SER A 183 2.08 -14.91 -19.96
N PRO A 184 1.52 -16.01 -19.45
CA PRO A 184 0.25 -16.00 -18.71
C PRO A 184 0.30 -15.10 -17.47
N PHE A 185 1.40 -15.12 -16.74
CA PHE A 185 1.55 -14.32 -15.52
C PHE A 185 1.44 -12.81 -15.79
N GLU A 186 1.97 -12.33 -16.92
CA GLU A 186 1.89 -10.91 -17.30
C GLU A 186 0.44 -10.48 -17.59
N TYR A 187 -0.39 -11.36 -18.15
CA TYR A 187 -1.82 -11.08 -18.32
C TYR A 187 -2.54 -11.04 -16.97
N HIS A 188 -2.24 -11.99 -16.09
CA HIS A 188 -2.91 -12.10 -14.78
C HIS A 188 -2.54 -10.94 -13.85
N ARG A 189 -1.26 -10.55 -13.78
CA ARG A 189 -0.79 -9.44 -12.90
C ARG A 189 -1.22 -8.05 -13.40
N ASN A 190 -1.57 -7.91 -14.67
CA ASN A 190 -2.08 -6.70 -15.28
C ASN A 190 -3.60 -6.78 -15.53
N SER A 191 -4.31 -7.57 -14.74
CA SER A 191 -5.77 -7.70 -14.74
C SER A 191 -6.34 -7.39 -13.36
N ALA A 192 -7.53 -6.81 -13.30
CA ALA A 192 -8.28 -6.71 -12.06
C ALA A 192 -8.68 -8.08 -11.53
N VAL A 193 -8.92 -9.02 -12.43
CA VAL A 193 -9.34 -10.39 -12.16
C VAL A 193 -8.87 -11.31 -13.30
N PHE A 194 -8.56 -12.56 -12.96
CA PHE A 194 -8.50 -13.67 -13.91
C PHE A 194 -9.64 -14.63 -13.59
N LEU A 195 -10.65 -14.61 -14.44
CA LEU A 195 -11.94 -15.27 -14.17
C LEU A 195 -11.91 -16.80 -14.31
N MET A 196 -10.95 -17.34 -15.07
CA MET A 196 -10.86 -18.78 -15.33
C MET A 196 -10.22 -19.55 -14.15
N ASP A 197 -9.33 -18.90 -13.38
CA ASP A 197 -8.69 -19.48 -12.21
C ASP A 197 -8.43 -18.42 -11.14
N SER A 198 -9.27 -18.42 -10.10
CA SER A 198 -9.15 -17.46 -9.01
C SER A 198 -7.85 -17.60 -8.21
N THR A 199 -7.15 -18.73 -8.30
CA THR A 199 -5.85 -18.91 -7.63
C THR A 199 -4.72 -18.15 -8.33
N GLN A 200 -4.91 -17.81 -9.61
CA GLN A 200 -3.99 -17.05 -10.43
C GLN A 200 -4.48 -15.61 -10.66
N SER A 201 -5.21 -15.05 -9.71
CA SER A 201 -5.88 -13.76 -9.84
C SER A 201 -5.61 -12.86 -8.65
N MET A 202 -5.53 -11.54 -8.91
CA MET A 202 -5.31 -10.51 -7.90
C MET A 202 -6.60 -9.92 -7.31
N HIS A 203 -7.78 -10.38 -7.71
CA HIS A 203 -9.07 -9.81 -7.27
C HIS A 203 -9.25 -9.77 -5.73
N TYR A 204 -8.54 -10.62 -4.99
CA TYR A 204 -8.52 -10.59 -3.51
C TYR A 204 -8.04 -9.24 -2.96
N ASN A 205 -7.16 -8.57 -3.69
CA ASN A 205 -6.57 -7.28 -3.31
C ASN A 205 -7.62 -6.16 -3.27
N LEU A 206 -8.77 -6.35 -3.93
CA LEU A 206 -9.91 -5.41 -3.89
C LEU A 206 -10.79 -5.57 -2.64
N GLN A 207 -10.44 -6.42 -1.67
CA GLN A 207 -11.26 -6.66 -0.48
C GLN A 207 -11.68 -5.37 0.23
N HIS A 208 -10.77 -4.40 0.32
CA HIS A 208 -10.97 -3.14 1.06
C HIS A 208 -11.07 -1.91 0.15
N VAL A 209 -11.20 -2.12 -1.16
CA VAL A 209 -11.35 -1.03 -2.14
C VAL A 209 -12.77 -1.02 -2.67
N PRO A 210 -13.60 -0.01 -2.34
CA PRO A 210 -14.92 0.17 -2.92
C PRO A 210 -14.86 0.22 -4.45
N LEU A 211 -15.75 -0.50 -5.12
CA LEU A 211 -15.75 -0.66 -6.56
C LEU A 211 -17.13 -0.39 -7.17
N TYR A 212 -17.21 0.65 -8.01
CA TYR A 212 -18.37 0.98 -8.82
C TYR A 212 -18.20 0.39 -10.22
N LEU A 213 -19.17 -0.41 -10.67
CA LEU A 213 -19.18 -1.05 -11.98
C LEU A 213 -20.40 -0.61 -12.77
N ASP A 214 -20.19 -0.02 -13.93
CA ASP A 214 -21.24 0.43 -14.84
C ASP A 214 -21.01 -0.07 -16.27
N PHE A 215 -22.07 -0.44 -16.96
CA PHE A 215 -22.01 -0.95 -18.32
C PHE A 215 -23.38 -0.92 -19.02
N SER A 216 -23.38 -0.95 -20.36
CA SER A 216 -24.62 -1.09 -21.11
C SER A 216 -25.09 -2.54 -21.20
N VAL A 217 -26.43 -2.76 -21.15
CA VAL A 217 -27.06 -4.10 -21.19
C VAL A 217 -26.73 -4.91 -22.44
N ASN A 218 -26.36 -4.25 -23.54
CA ASN A 218 -26.13 -4.88 -24.84
C ASN A 218 -24.66 -4.84 -25.27
N GLU A 219 -23.73 -4.47 -24.38
CA GLU A 219 -22.32 -4.48 -24.73
C GLU A 219 -21.64 -5.82 -24.42
N GLU A 220 -20.55 -6.12 -25.13
CA GLU A 220 -19.80 -7.36 -24.97
C GLU A 220 -19.10 -7.44 -23.62
N HIS A 221 -18.59 -6.30 -23.14
CA HIS A 221 -17.74 -6.24 -21.94
C HIS A 221 -18.50 -6.33 -20.62
N ARG A 222 -19.83 -6.30 -20.63
CA ARG A 222 -20.65 -6.41 -19.42
C ARG A 222 -20.27 -7.62 -18.56
N TYR A 223 -19.87 -8.74 -19.19
CA TYR A 223 -19.51 -9.96 -18.48
C TYR A 223 -18.24 -9.82 -17.62
N HIS A 224 -17.33 -8.90 -17.96
CA HIS A 224 -16.19 -8.59 -17.11
C HIS A 224 -16.66 -8.03 -15.75
N ALA A 225 -17.59 -7.09 -15.76
CA ALA A 225 -18.12 -6.46 -14.56
C ALA A 225 -19.03 -7.42 -13.78
N GLU A 226 -19.97 -8.11 -14.46
CA GLU A 226 -20.90 -9.05 -13.81
C GLU A 226 -20.16 -10.20 -13.12
N ASP A 227 -19.15 -10.80 -13.79
CA ASP A 227 -18.40 -11.92 -13.25
C ASP A 227 -17.48 -11.49 -12.10
N LEU A 228 -16.80 -10.33 -12.20
CA LEU A 228 -16.02 -9.77 -11.08
C LEU A 228 -16.92 -9.48 -9.88
N TYR A 229 -18.06 -8.80 -10.09
CA TYR A 229 -19.01 -8.50 -9.03
C TYR A 229 -19.45 -9.77 -8.29
N ASN A 230 -19.86 -10.79 -9.03
CA ASN A 230 -20.29 -12.06 -8.45
C ASN A 230 -19.18 -12.78 -7.67
N LEU A 231 -17.94 -12.67 -8.13
CA LEU A 231 -16.79 -13.30 -7.49
C LEU A 231 -16.44 -12.66 -6.15
N ILE A 232 -16.47 -11.33 -6.06
CA ILE A 232 -15.99 -10.60 -4.88
C ILE A 232 -17.09 -10.16 -3.92
N LEU A 233 -18.37 -10.31 -4.27
CA LEU A 233 -19.53 -9.91 -3.45
C LEU A 233 -19.50 -10.52 -2.02
N GLY A 234 -18.86 -11.69 -1.86
CA GLY A 234 -18.79 -12.38 -0.57
C GLY A 234 -17.85 -11.74 0.45
N TYR A 235 -16.92 -10.89 0.03
CA TYR A 235 -15.90 -10.30 0.90
C TYR A 235 -15.66 -8.80 0.70
N ASN A 236 -16.04 -8.21 -0.42
CA ASN A 236 -16.10 -6.76 -0.56
C ASN A 236 -17.55 -6.30 -0.33
N GLN A 237 -17.77 -5.49 0.70
CA GLN A 237 -19.12 -5.03 1.09
C GLN A 237 -19.51 -3.70 0.43
N ASN A 238 -18.54 -3.02 -0.23
CA ASN A 238 -18.72 -1.70 -0.80
C ASN A 238 -18.68 -1.76 -2.32
N MET A 239 -19.62 -2.51 -2.89
CA MET A 239 -19.75 -2.67 -4.32
C MET A 239 -21.04 -2.08 -4.84
N TRP A 240 -20.94 -1.35 -5.94
CA TRP A 240 -22.07 -0.88 -6.71
C TRP A 240 -21.99 -1.49 -8.11
N ILE A 241 -23.11 -1.99 -8.61
CA ILE A 241 -23.25 -2.43 -10.00
C ILE A 241 -24.48 -1.78 -10.61
N GLU A 242 -24.28 -1.13 -11.75
CA GLU A 242 -25.33 -0.46 -12.48
C GLU A 242 -25.33 -0.89 -13.94
N THR A 243 -26.46 -0.73 -14.59
CA THR A 243 -26.63 -1.19 -15.96
C THR A 243 -27.41 -0.18 -16.77
N GLU A 244 -26.76 0.44 -17.74
CA GLU A 244 -27.38 1.42 -18.59
C GLU A 244 -28.15 0.79 -19.77
N PRO A 245 -29.34 1.32 -20.13
CA PRO A 245 -30.03 0.87 -21.30
C PRO A 245 -29.31 1.34 -22.59
N GLY A 246 -29.18 0.45 -23.56
CA GLY A 246 -28.61 0.80 -24.86
C GLY A 246 -27.30 0.10 -25.18
N THR A 247 -26.42 0.80 -25.87
CA THR A 247 -25.13 0.32 -26.40
C THR A 247 -23.99 1.30 -26.12
N GLY A 248 -24.12 2.13 -25.06
CA GLY A 248 -23.02 2.98 -24.59
C GLY A 248 -21.79 2.14 -24.24
N HIS A 249 -20.62 2.76 -24.25
CA HIS A 249 -19.36 2.09 -23.92
C HIS A 249 -18.41 3.05 -23.21
N GLY A 250 -17.69 2.56 -22.24
CA GLY A 250 -16.68 3.33 -21.51
C GLY A 250 -17.32 4.45 -20.69
N TYR A 251 -16.77 5.65 -20.75
CA TYR A 251 -17.31 6.80 -20.05
C TYR A 251 -18.78 7.13 -20.37
N ALA A 252 -19.25 6.76 -21.56
CA ALA A 252 -20.62 7.06 -21.99
C ALA A 252 -21.71 6.27 -21.26
N VAL A 253 -21.37 5.33 -20.40
CA VAL A 253 -22.34 4.63 -19.55
C VAL A 253 -22.50 5.26 -18.18
N MET A 254 -21.53 6.07 -17.73
CA MET A 254 -21.50 6.63 -16.37
C MET A 254 -22.29 7.94 -16.30
N ASP A 255 -22.97 8.15 -15.18
CA ASP A 255 -23.44 9.46 -14.71
C ASP A 255 -22.33 10.05 -13.84
N ASP A 256 -21.54 10.99 -14.39
CA ASP A 256 -20.32 11.52 -13.76
C ASP A 256 -20.62 12.16 -12.39
N ALA A 257 -21.76 12.83 -12.23
CA ALA A 257 -22.17 13.42 -10.96
C ALA A 257 -22.48 12.32 -9.91
N HIS A 258 -23.24 11.30 -10.29
CA HIS A 258 -23.58 10.20 -9.41
C HIS A 258 -22.34 9.40 -8.99
N VAL A 259 -21.43 9.14 -9.94
CA VAL A 259 -20.15 8.46 -9.64
C VAL A 259 -19.32 9.27 -8.64
N CYS A 260 -19.19 10.60 -8.84
CA CYS A 260 -18.48 11.46 -7.88
C CYS A 260 -19.13 11.49 -6.50
N ASP A 261 -20.47 11.52 -6.43
CA ASP A 261 -21.19 11.44 -5.15
C ASP A 261 -20.90 10.12 -4.44
N TRP A 262 -21.00 9.00 -5.17
CA TRP A 262 -20.71 7.67 -4.61
C TRP A 262 -19.25 7.54 -4.14
N LEU A 263 -18.26 8.00 -4.93
CA LEU A 263 -16.85 7.98 -4.57
C LEU A 263 -16.60 8.76 -3.27
N SER A 264 -17.30 9.88 -3.08
CA SER A 264 -17.10 10.77 -1.93
C SER A 264 -17.44 10.16 -0.57
N ASP A 265 -18.18 9.05 -0.56
CA ASP A 265 -18.56 8.32 0.66
C ASP A 265 -17.39 7.52 1.26
N PHE A 266 -16.27 7.38 0.55
CA PHE A 266 -15.18 6.49 0.92
C PHE A 266 -13.86 7.21 1.21
N THR A 267 -13.12 6.61 2.14
CA THR A 267 -11.73 6.93 2.42
C THR A 267 -10.89 5.66 2.39
N VAL A 268 -9.60 5.83 2.19
CA VAL A 268 -8.63 4.72 2.15
C VAL A 268 -8.67 3.90 3.45
N VAL A 269 -8.70 2.58 3.31
CA VAL A 269 -8.50 1.65 4.43
C VAL A 269 -7.03 1.30 4.50
N ARG A 270 -6.29 1.89 5.48
CA ARG A 270 -4.84 1.67 5.62
C ARG A 270 -4.48 0.54 6.56
N ASP A 271 -5.35 0.24 7.53
CA ASP A 271 -5.08 -0.70 8.60
C ASP A 271 -6.27 -1.65 8.82
N PRO A 272 -6.55 -2.54 7.85
CA PRO A 272 -7.69 -3.45 7.96
C PRO A 272 -7.45 -4.55 9.01
N ALA A 273 -8.53 -5.06 9.60
CA ALA A 273 -8.46 -6.20 10.51
C ALA A 273 -8.09 -7.51 9.81
N SER A 274 -8.31 -7.63 8.50
CA SER A 274 -7.95 -8.82 7.71
C SER A 274 -7.22 -8.42 6.43
N VAL A 275 -6.24 -9.21 6.05
CA VAL A 275 -5.48 -9.09 4.79
C VAL A 275 -5.64 -10.40 4.04
N ASN A 276 -6.17 -10.35 2.82
CA ASN A 276 -6.23 -11.48 1.90
C ASN A 276 -5.79 -10.99 0.52
N VAL A 277 -4.56 -11.30 0.13
CA VAL A 277 -3.94 -10.72 -1.05
C VAL A 277 -3.18 -11.74 -1.90
N ALA A 278 -3.04 -11.40 -3.17
CA ALA A 278 -2.15 -12.03 -4.12
C ALA A 278 -1.15 -10.96 -4.59
N LEU A 279 0.13 -11.09 -4.24
CA LEU A 279 1.16 -10.16 -4.64
C LEU A 279 1.94 -10.73 -5.83
N ASP A 280 2.18 -9.91 -6.81
CA ASP A 280 2.90 -10.28 -8.03
C ASP A 280 4.42 -10.20 -7.88
N GLU A 281 4.89 -9.52 -6.83
CA GLU A 281 6.29 -9.42 -6.44
C GLU A 281 6.43 -9.23 -4.92
N PRO A 282 7.62 -9.39 -4.33
CA PRO A 282 7.86 -9.07 -2.93
C PRO A 282 7.53 -7.62 -2.63
N SER A 283 6.46 -7.38 -1.88
CA SER A 283 5.94 -6.06 -1.60
C SER A 283 5.17 -6.01 -0.29
N ARG A 284 4.78 -4.81 0.13
CA ARG A 284 3.95 -4.58 1.29
C ARG A 284 2.47 -4.46 0.90
N ALA A 285 1.63 -5.16 1.66
CA ALA A 285 0.19 -4.99 1.64
C ALA A 285 -0.29 -4.70 3.07
N TYR A 286 -0.73 -3.49 3.32
CA TYR A 286 -1.18 -3.02 4.64
C TYR A 286 -0.10 -3.21 5.72
N TRP A 287 -0.35 -4.03 6.72
CA TRP A 287 0.57 -4.36 7.82
C TRP A 287 1.37 -5.65 7.58
N CYS A 288 1.32 -6.22 6.38
CA CYS A 288 2.09 -7.38 5.97
C CYS A 288 3.07 -7.02 4.86
N ARG A 289 4.31 -7.55 4.92
CA ARG A 289 5.31 -7.42 3.86
C ARG A 289 5.88 -8.79 3.50
N ALA A 290 5.68 -9.24 2.27
CA ALA A 290 6.38 -10.40 1.72
C ALA A 290 7.84 -10.01 1.39
N VAL A 291 8.80 -10.82 1.82
CA VAL A 291 10.23 -10.49 1.72
C VAL A 291 10.85 -11.07 0.45
N ASN A 292 10.37 -12.23 0.03
CA ASN A 292 10.89 -12.94 -1.15
C ASN A 292 9.76 -13.62 -1.92
N GLN A 293 10.05 -14.01 -3.15
CA GLN A 293 9.19 -14.80 -4.01
C GLN A 293 9.98 -15.99 -4.54
N ASN A 294 9.50 -17.21 -4.30
CA ASN A 294 10.22 -18.43 -4.63
C ASN A 294 10.15 -18.73 -6.14
N ILE A 295 9.00 -18.49 -6.75
CA ILE A 295 8.74 -18.66 -8.20
C ILE A 295 8.26 -17.31 -8.76
N PRO A 296 9.08 -16.58 -9.50
CA PRO A 296 8.78 -15.21 -9.96
C PRO A 296 7.56 -15.07 -10.89
N THR A 297 7.05 -16.17 -11.43
CA THR A 297 5.88 -16.22 -12.31
C THR A 297 4.63 -16.78 -11.64
N GLU A 298 4.59 -16.75 -10.31
CA GLU A 298 3.46 -17.17 -9.50
C GLU A 298 3.20 -16.15 -8.39
N PHE A 299 1.93 -15.89 -8.08
CA PHE A 299 1.59 -14.95 -7.00
C PHE A 299 2.04 -15.46 -5.62
N ILE A 300 2.47 -14.53 -4.78
CA ILE A 300 2.58 -14.76 -3.35
C ILE A 300 1.16 -14.66 -2.79
N ARG A 301 0.65 -15.75 -2.21
CA ARG A 301 -0.67 -15.77 -1.56
C ARG A 301 -0.51 -15.55 -0.06
N LEU A 302 -1.18 -14.53 0.47
CA LEU A 302 -1.14 -14.19 1.88
C LEU A 302 -2.56 -14.01 2.41
N GLN A 303 -2.88 -14.69 3.51
CA GLN A 303 -4.07 -14.42 4.29
C GLN A 303 -3.71 -14.37 5.77
N ALA A 304 -3.99 -13.24 6.40
CA ALA A 304 -3.74 -12.99 7.80
C ALA A 304 -4.84 -12.12 8.41
N ASP A 305 -5.10 -12.32 9.70
CA ASP A 305 -6.09 -11.57 10.47
C ASP A 305 -5.43 -10.96 11.70
N ARG A 306 -5.84 -9.76 12.07
CA ARG A 306 -5.53 -9.09 13.32
C ARG A 306 -6.76 -9.19 14.21
N LEU A 307 -6.70 -10.04 15.24
CA LEU A 307 -7.82 -10.30 16.15
C LEU A 307 -7.92 -9.26 17.27
N ALA A 308 -6.78 -8.67 17.65
CA ALA A 308 -6.64 -7.57 18.61
C ALA A 308 -5.36 -6.80 18.26
N ASP A 309 -5.08 -5.69 18.93
CA ASP A 309 -3.98 -4.77 18.59
C ASP A 309 -2.63 -5.47 18.34
N PHE A 310 -2.30 -6.49 19.12
CA PHE A 310 -1.04 -7.23 18.99
C PHE A 310 -1.26 -8.75 18.89
N GLU A 311 -2.43 -9.16 18.39
CA GLU A 311 -2.77 -10.56 18.17
C GLU A 311 -3.06 -10.82 16.69
N PHE A 312 -2.21 -11.64 16.06
CA PHE A 312 -2.22 -11.94 14.63
C PHE A 312 -2.45 -13.43 14.39
N THR A 313 -3.12 -13.75 13.30
CA THR A 313 -3.30 -15.13 12.82
C THR A 313 -2.87 -15.20 11.36
N LEU A 314 -1.95 -16.12 11.02
CA LEU A 314 -1.56 -16.40 9.65
C LEU A 314 -2.20 -17.71 9.21
N THR A 315 -3.12 -17.61 8.23
CA THR A 315 -3.92 -18.74 7.73
C THR A 315 -3.45 -19.29 6.39
N GLN A 316 -2.84 -18.45 5.56
CA GLN A 316 -2.27 -18.83 4.27
C GLN A 316 -1.02 -18.01 3.97
N TYR A 317 0.04 -18.70 3.53
CA TYR A 317 1.22 -18.06 2.96
C TYR A 317 1.88 -19.03 1.97
N GLN A 318 2.01 -18.63 0.71
CA GLN A 318 2.49 -19.48 -0.37
C GLN A 318 3.40 -18.68 -1.31
N ASN A 319 4.31 -19.38 -1.97
CA ASN A 319 5.31 -18.84 -2.91
C ASN A 319 6.29 -17.84 -2.28
N SER A 320 6.42 -17.87 -0.95
CA SER A 320 7.42 -17.13 -0.19
C SER A 320 7.70 -17.89 1.11
N ASP A 321 8.87 -17.74 1.69
CA ASP A 321 9.27 -18.37 2.95
C ASP A 321 9.55 -17.34 4.07
N SER A 322 9.41 -16.03 3.76
CA SER A 322 9.71 -14.97 4.72
C SER A 322 8.67 -13.85 4.64
N LEU A 323 8.02 -13.58 5.77
CA LEU A 323 6.99 -12.56 5.97
C LEU A 323 7.38 -11.62 7.10
N ILE A 324 7.14 -10.31 6.93
CA ILE A 324 7.23 -9.33 8.02
C ILE A 324 5.81 -8.83 8.34
N ILE A 325 5.46 -8.85 9.63
CA ILE A 325 4.28 -8.24 10.21
C ILE A 325 4.70 -6.91 10.82
N ILE A 326 3.92 -5.85 10.55
CA ILE A 326 4.14 -4.49 11.08
C ILE A 326 3.00 -4.22 12.06
N PRO A 327 3.21 -4.50 13.38
CA PRO A 327 2.12 -4.51 14.35
C PRO A 327 1.62 -3.12 14.75
N GLY A 328 2.33 -2.06 14.35
CA GLY A 328 2.17 -0.72 14.87
C GLY A 328 3.08 -0.46 16.08
N GLU A 329 2.85 0.63 16.77
CA GLU A 329 3.66 1.03 17.94
C GLU A 329 3.32 0.16 19.15
N ILE A 330 4.32 -0.56 19.67
CA ILE A 330 4.24 -1.30 20.93
C ILE A 330 5.29 -0.74 21.87
N ILE A 331 4.88 -0.43 23.11
CA ILE A 331 5.78 0.10 24.13
C ILE A 331 6.19 -1.04 25.08
N GLU A 332 5.23 -1.80 25.56
CA GLU A 332 5.45 -2.97 26.42
C GLU A 332 4.28 -3.92 26.29
N GLY A 333 4.46 -5.18 26.62
CA GLY A 333 3.41 -6.21 26.61
C GLY A 333 3.79 -7.43 25.81
N SER A 334 2.83 -8.11 25.22
CA SER A 334 3.07 -9.29 24.43
C SER A 334 2.47 -9.20 23.03
N LEU A 335 3.23 -9.67 22.03
CA LEU A 335 2.74 -9.98 20.71
C LEU A 335 2.33 -11.43 20.65
N THR A 336 1.20 -11.70 20.02
CA THR A 336 0.72 -13.08 19.80
C THR A 336 0.62 -13.35 18.30
N LEU A 337 1.19 -14.48 17.87
CA LEU A 337 1.08 -14.98 16.51
C LEU A 337 0.50 -16.39 16.52
N ASN A 338 -0.68 -16.55 15.95
CA ASN A 338 -1.31 -17.84 15.73
C ASN A 338 -0.95 -18.35 14.32
N MET A 339 -0.09 -19.38 14.25
CA MET A 339 0.32 -20.03 13.01
C MET A 339 -0.61 -21.20 12.70
N ILE A 340 -1.38 -21.08 11.62
CA ILE A 340 -2.20 -22.19 11.08
C ILE A 340 -1.50 -22.82 9.87
N VAL A 341 -0.61 -22.08 9.21
CA VAL A 341 0.22 -22.57 8.11
C VAL A 341 1.21 -23.63 8.62
N SER A 342 1.30 -24.76 7.91
CA SER A 342 2.13 -25.90 8.30
C SER A 342 3.57 -25.88 7.77
N ASP A 343 3.87 -24.90 6.91
CA ASP A 343 5.20 -24.78 6.28
C ASP A 343 6.19 -24.09 7.23
N GLU A 344 7.45 -24.49 7.17
CA GLU A 344 8.53 -23.83 7.91
C GLU A 344 8.80 -22.45 7.29
N LEU A 345 8.33 -21.39 7.95
CA LEU A 345 8.49 -20.00 7.54
C LEU A 345 9.44 -19.24 8.47
N SER A 346 9.93 -18.10 8.00
CA SER A 346 10.51 -17.06 8.85
C SER A 346 9.50 -15.92 8.95
N VAL A 347 8.97 -15.66 10.16
CA VAL A 347 8.06 -14.56 10.39
C VAL A 347 8.77 -13.49 11.20
N GLY A 348 8.93 -12.30 10.61
CA GLY A 348 9.49 -11.12 11.24
C GLY A 348 8.40 -10.22 11.83
N PHE A 349 8.72 -9.51 12.90
CA PHE A 349 7.95 -8.38 13.40
C PHE A 349 8.81 -7.13 13.29
N GLU A 350 8.34 -6.13 12.55
CA GLU A 350 8.99 -4.83 12.48
C GLU A 350 8.52 -3.97 13.65
N LEU A 351 9.40 -3.81 14.62
CA LEU A 351 9.11 -3.15 15.90
C LEU A 351 9.76 -1.75 15.91
N SER A 352 9.00 -0.76 16.33
CA SER A 352 9.47 0.61 16.44
C SER A 352 9.91 0.92 17.89
N GLY A 353 10.97 1.74 18.03
CA GLY A 353 11.50 2.17 19.32
C GLY A 353 12.60 1.26 19.86
N ASP A 354 13.15 1.66 21.00
CA ASP A 354 14.15 0.91 21.74
C ASP A 354 13.43 -0.15 22.59
N LEU A 355 13.42 -1.37 22.09
CA LEU A 355 12.71 -2.48 22.72
C LEU A 355 13.67 -3.63 23.03
N GLU A 356 13.36 -4.37 24.08
CA GLU A 356 13.97 -5.64 24.44
C GLU A 356 12.99 -6.78 24.25
N ILE A 357 13.49 -7.92 23.79
CA ILE A 357 12.72 -9.16 23.69
C ILE A 357 13.20 -10.08 24.81
N SER A 358 12.37 -10.26 25.84
CA SER A 358 12.69 -11.13 26.97
C SER A 358 12.55 -12.62 26.65
N GLY A 359 11.78 -12.96 25.61
CA GLY A 359 11.66 -14.32 25.15
C GLY A 359 10.56 -14.55 24.14
N VAL A 360 10.65 -15.71 23.48
CA VAL A 360 9.62 -16.23 22.58
C VAL A 360 9.18 -17.60 23.08
N GLN A 361 7.87 -17.82 23.15
CA GLN A 361 7.27 -19.10 23.55
C GLN A 361 6.40 -19.64 22.41
N LEU A 362 6.39 -20.96 22.22
CA LEU A 362 5.43 -21.69 21.38
C LEU A 362 4.60 -22.60 22.26
N ASN A 363 3.27 -22.41 22.26
CA ASN A 363 2.32 -23.19 23.07
C ASN A 363 2.73 -23.26 24.55
N ASN A 364 3.12 -22.13 25.12
CA ASN A 364 3.62 -21.93 26.49
C ASN A 364 4.94 -22.71 26.81
N GLN A 365 5.74 -23.04 25.81
CA GLN A 365 7.08 -23.59 26.00
C GLN A 365 8.11 -22.69 25.33
N PRO A 366 9.30 -22.50 25.93
CA PRO A 366 10.35 -21.69 25.32
C PRO A 366 10.66 -22.13 23.89
N TYR A 367 10.70 -21.19 22.97
CA TYR A 367 11.03 -21.41 21.57
C TYR A 367 12.41 -20.82 21.25
N PRO A 368 13.41 -21.64 20.88
CA PRO A 368 14.79 -21.16 20.78
C PRO A 368 15.19 -20.60 19.40
N SER A 369 14.34 -20.77 18.38
CA SER A 369 14.70 -20.38 17.00
C SER A 369 14.19 -18.98 16.66
N TRP A 370 14.71 -17.98 17.36
CA TRP A 370 14.43 -16.57 17.09
C TRP A 370 15.70 -15.72 17.20
N ASP A 371 15.67 -14.55 16.60
CA ASP A 371 16.75 -13.56 16.58
C ASP A 371 16.16 -12.15 16.52
N PHE A 372 16.71 -11.22 17.28
CA PHE A 372 16.29 -9.83 17.27
C PHE A 372 17.45 -8.95 16.83
N GLN A 373 17.28 -8.36 15.67
CA GLN A 373 18.19 -7.33 15.11
C GLN A 373 17.34 -6.10 14.82
N PRO A 374 17.30 -5.13 15.73
CA PRO A 374 16.44 -3.97 15.57
C PRO A 374 16.52 -3.36 14.16
N PRO A 375 15.40 -3.04 13.52
CA PRO A 375 14.04 -3.07 14.10
C PRO A 375 13.30 -4.40 13.96
N ILE A 376 13.90 -5.50 13.48
CA ILE A 376 13.16 -6.72 13.16
C ILE A 376 13.49 -7.86 14.12
N LEU A 377 12.42 -8.39 14.74
CA LEU A 377 12.45 -9.67 15.44
C LEU A 377 12.06 -10.79 14.47
N TRP A 378 12.91 -11.77 14.26
CA TRP A 378 12.63 -12.95 13.46
C TRP A 378 12.30 -14.17 14.30
N ILE A 379 11.20 -14.85 14.00
CA ILE A 379 10.87 -16.19 14.45
C ILE A 379 11.14 -17.12 13.27
N ASN A 380 12.19 -17.94 13.37
CA ASN A 380 12.64 -18.79 12.28
C ASN A 380 12.06 -20.20 12.41
N ARG A 381 11.81 -20.87 11.28
CA ARG A 381 11.29 -22.24 11.21
C ARG A 381 10.00 -22.41 12.01
N THR A 382 9.04 -21.53 11.75
CA THR A 382 7.75 -21.55 12.44
C THR A 382 7.03 -22.88 12.26
N GLN A 383 6.22 -23.24 13.24
CA GLN A 383 5.39 -24.44 13.27
C GLN A 383 3.96 -24.03 13.60
N VAL A 384 3.00 -24.90 13.30
CA VAL A 384 1.61 -24.68 13.73
C VAL A 384 1.53 -24.54 15.25
N GLY A 385 0.89 -23.47 15.70
CA GLY A 385 0.72 -23.19 17.14
C GLY A 385 0.69 -21.69 17.42
N THR A 386 0.59 -21.36 18.70
CA THR A 386 0.54 -19.97 19.18
C THR A 386 1.90 -19.57 19.72
N TYR A 387 2.47 -18.54 19.10
CA TYR A 387 3.68 -17.86 19.56
C TYR A 387 3.29 -16.68 20.44
N VAL A 388 3.97 -16.55 21.58
CA VAL A 388 3.89 -15.39 22.46
C VAL A 388 5.27 -14.80 22.58
N ILE A 389 5.38 -13.52 22.28
CA ILE A 389 6.63 -12.73 22.31
C ILE A 389 6.48 -11.68 23.40
N GLU A 390 7.34 -11.72 24.40
CA GLU A 390 7.36 -10.75 25.49
C GLU A 390 8.26 -9.58 25.09
N VAL A 391 7.65 -8.40 24.99
CA VAL A 391 8.29 -7.14 24.59
C VAL A 391 8.31 -6.23 25.81
N ALA A 392 9.44 -5.62 26.07
CA ALA A 392 9.61 -4.61 27.11
C ALA A 392 10.38 -3.41 26.56
N THR A 393 10.11 -2.23 27.12
CA THR A 393 11.06 -1.13 26.98
C THR A 393 12.28 -1.44 27.87
N PRO A 394 13.51 -1.18 27.39
CA PRO A 394 14.67 -1.19 28.27
C PRO A 394 14.38 -0.32 29.49
N GLN A 395 14.60 -0.85 30.68
CA GLN A 395 14.58 0.01 31.85
C GLN A 395 15.78 0.94 31.75
N ILE A 396 15.53 2.20 31.41
CA ILE A 396 16.57 3.20 31.14
C ILE A 396 17.58 3.26 32.29
N GLU A 397 17.18 2.87 33.50
CA GLU A 397 17.98 2.92 34.71
C GLU A 397 18.74 1.60 35.00
N ASP A 398 18.46 0.49 34.31
CA ASP A 398 19.17 -0.80 34.50
C ASP A 398 20.47 -0.82 33.70
N VAL A 399 21.49 -0.17 34.24
CA VAL A 399 22.77 0.04 33.58
C VAL A 399 23.58 -1.26 33.46
N ASN A 400 23.34 -2.22 34.33
CA ASN A 400 24.03 -3.51 34.31
C ASN A 400 23.31 -4.56 33.45
N GLY A 401 22.04 -4.35 33.09
CA GLY A 401 21.23 -5.24 32.23
C GLY A 401 20.79 -6.52 32.96
N ASP A 402 20.65 -6.50 34.28
CA ASP A 402 20.22 -7.68 35.05
C ASP A 402 18.71 -7.74 35.28
N GLY A 403 17.95 -6.78 34.77
CA GLY A 403 16.49 -6.66 34.88
C GLY A 403 16.03 -6.12 36.24
N VAL A 404 16.94 -5.63 37.09
CA VAL A 404 16.61 -5.12 38.43
C VAL A 404 17.31 -3.80 38.70
N TRP A 405 16.56 -2.73 38.67
CA TRP A 405 17.09 -1.41 39.01
C TRP A 405 17.45 -1.28 40.51
N ASN A 406 18.73 -1.21 40.79
CA ASN A 406 19.24 -1.23 42.17
C ASN A 406 20.61 -0.55 42.32
N VAL A 407 21.21 -0.66 43.49
CA VAL A 407 22.49 -0.05 43.82
C VAL A 407 23.66 -0.52 42.90
N LEU A 408 23.53 -1.66 42.22
CA LEU A 408 24.59 -2.15 41.32
C LEU A 408 24.68 -1.29 40.06
N ASP A 409 23.57 -0.75 39.60
CA ASP A 409 23.51 0.20 38.48
C ASP A 409 24.22 1.51 38.82
N ILE A 410 23.99 2.01 40.01
CA ILE A 410 24.71 3.18 40.51
C ILE A 410 26.22 2.88 40.54
N VAL A 411 26.64 1.71 41.02
CA VAL A 411 28.06 1.32 41.08
C VAL A 411 28.65 1.25 39.67
N MET A 412 27.91 0.73 38.71
CA MET A 412 28.36 0.67 37.31
C MET A 412 28.50 2.08 36.73
N THR A 413 27.50 2.95 36.90
CA THR A 413 27.54 4.35 36.46
C THR A 413 28.71 5.13 37.11
N VAL A 414 28.97 4.91 38.40
CA VAL A 414 30.15 5.48 39.07
C VAL A 414 31.44 5.03 38.37
N ASN A 415 31.57 3.75 37.98
CA ASN A 415 32.74 3.25 37.29
C ASN A 415 32.95 3.92 35.91
N PHE A 416 31.87 4.27 35.22
CA PHE A 416 31.92 5.06 33.98
C PHE A 416 32.41 6.48 34.24
N VAL A 417 31.83 7.16 35.22
CA VAL A 417 32.17 8.55 35.58
C VAL A 417 33.65 8.70 36.01
N ILE A 418 34.18 7.72 36.74
CA ILE A 418 35.60 7.76 37.15
C ILE A 418 36.56 7.12 36.14
N GLY A 419 36.04 6.65 35.00
CA GLY A 419 36.83 6.10 33.87
C GLY A 419 37.42 4.73 34.11
N LEU A 420 36.88 3.93 35.03
CA LEU A 420 37.32 2.55 35.29
C LEU A 420 36.83 1.58 34.19
N THR A 421 35.68 1.86 33.61
CA THR A 421 35.09 1.10 32.50
C THR A 421 34.54 2.06 31.45
N ILE A 422 34.46 1.56 30.21
CA ILE A 422 33.87 2.33 29.10
C ILE A 422 32.48 1.77 28.86
N PRO A 423 31.41 2.59 28.92
CA PRO A 423 30.05 2.13 28.63
C PRO A 423 29.93 1.71 27.17
N ASN A 424 29.15 0.65 26.90
CA ASN A 424 28.64 0.39 25.56
C ASN A 424 27.48 1.36 25.24
N GLU A 425 26.91 1.28 24.03
CA GLU A 425 25.88 2.20 23.54
C GLU A 425 24.61 2.15 24.42
N TYR A 426 24.16 0.94 24.81
CA TYR A 426 23.06 0.75 25.76
C TYR A 426 23.36 1.38 27.13
N GLN A 427 24.53 1.07 27.69
CA GLN A 427 24.95 1.60 28.99
C GLN A 427 25.13 3.12 29.00
N GLN A 428 25.49 3.69 27.84
CA GLN A 428 25.55 5.14 27.65
C GLN A 428 24.16 5.76 27.84
N MET A 429 23.16 5.18 27.21
CA MET A 429 21.77 5.64 27.31
C MET A 429 21.17 5.38 28.69
N ALA A 430 21.37 4.18 29.23
CA ALA A 430 20.83 3.79 30.53
C ALA A 430 21.41 4.59 31.70
N ALA A 431 22.62 5.11 31.60
CA ALA A 431 23.30 5.86 32.64
C ALA A 431 23.16 7.38 32.51
N ASP A 432 22.71 7.92 31.38
CA ASP A 432 22.48 9.36 31.14
C ASP A 432 21.02 9.69 31.43
N LEU A 433 20.69 9.84 32.71
CA LEU A 433 19.30 10.05 33.17
C LEU A 433 18.74 11.43 32.86
N ASN A 434 19.60 12.41 32.63
CA ASN A 434 19.16 13.76 32.32
C ASN A 434 19.16 14.08 30.82
N ASP A 435 19.55 13.12 30.02
CA ASP A 435 19.58 13.16 28.52
C ASP A 435 20.45 14.35 28.01
N ASP A 436 21.56 14.65 28.72
CA ASP A 436 22.48 15.73 28.35
C ASP A 436 23.65 15.24 27.45
N GLY A 437 23.68 13.94 27.14
CA GLY A 437 24.68 13.26 26.33
C GLY A 437 25.98 12.96 27.07
N GLN A 438 26.03 13.14 28.42
CA GLN A 438 27.21 12.89 29.23
C GLN A 438 26.89 12.16 30.54
N ILE A 439 27.47 10.99 30.73
CA ILE A 439 27.38 10.30 32.02
C ILE A 439 28.26 11.03 33.03
N ASN A 440 27.66 11.60 34.07
CA ASN A 440 28.36 12.39 35.08
C ASN A 440 27.73 12.25 36.49
N VAL A 441 28.17 13.10 37.44
CA VAL A 441 27.71 13.02 38.82
C VAL A 441 26.23 13.38 38.97
N LEU A 442 25.65 14.15 38.02
CA LEU A 442 24.23 14.51 38.08
C LEU A 442 23.35 13.28 37.87
N ASP A 443 23.74 12.40 36.94
CA ASP A 443 23.03 11.15 36.67
C ASP A 443 23.08 10.22 37.88
N ILE A 444 24.24 10.10 38.50
CA ILE A 444 24.38 9.32 39.74
C ILE A 444 23.45 9.85 40.83
N VAL A 445 23.34 11.19 41.00
CA VAL A 445 22.45 11.80 41.98
C VAL A 445 20.98 11.52 41.63
N MET A 446 20.63 11.56 40.36
CA MET A 446 19.27 11.21 39.90
C MET A 446 18.96 9.75 40.19
N MET A 447 19.88 8.83 39.84
CA MET A 447 19.74 7.38 40.14
C MET A 447 19.55 7.14 41.64
N VAL A 448 20.36 7.74 42.47
CA VAL A 448 20.27 7.62 43.94
C VAL A 448 18.90 8.07 44.44
N ASN A 449 18.41 9.23 43.97
CA ASN A 449 17.10 9.76 44.36
C ASN A 449 15.95 8.84 43.94
N LEU A 450 16.06 8.23 42.78
CA LEU A 450 15.02 7.33 42.24
C LEU A 450 15.02 5.96 42.97
N ILE A 451 16.19 5.44 43.38
CA ILE A 451 16.30 4.14 44.08
C ILE A 451 15.97 4.27 45.58
N ILE A 452 16.29 5.40 46.22
CA ILE A 452 16.11 5.59 47.64
C ILE A 452 14.78 6.28 47.98
N GLY A 453 14.20 6.98 46.97
CA GLY A 453 12.85 7.51 46.92
C GLY A 453 12.41 8.58 47.62
#